data_8bab3e0bd9bed691e1174e6350e8cdf5
#
_entry.id   8bab3e0bd9bed691e1174e6350e8cdf5
#
_cell.length_a   1.000
_cell.length_b   1.000
_cell.length_c   1.000
_cell.angle_alpha   90.00
_cell.angle_beta   90.00
_cell.angle_gamma   90.00
#
_symmetry.space_group_name_H-M   'P 1'
#
loop_
_entity.id
_entity.type
_entity.pdbx_description
1 polymer ?
#
loop_
_entity_poly.entity_id
_entity_poly.type
_entity_poly.pdbx_seq_one_letter_code
_entity_poly.pdbx_strand_id
1 'polypeptide(L)'
;MNRRTLLKLAATSSLLATGMPPTRSSADPASALTGTTRRRVRPSDPSWPSLAEWERLNQAVGGRLVKVESPLAACADKPDTPACQELLRNLRNPFFIGEQPWATQISGWADAWMSAPSVFAVAAKTAADVAATVNFAREHNLRLVIKGGGHSLLGTSNAADTLLIWTRAMYKYCHPWR
;
A
#
# COMPACT_ATOMS: atom_id res chain seq x y z
N MET A 1 16.50 33.42 -21.99
CA MET A 1 15.87 32.66 -23.09
C MET A 1 14.59 32.01 -22.57
N ASN A 2 13.42 32.38 -23.10
CA ASN A 2 12.14 32.00 -22.57
C ASN A 2 11.68 30.62 -23.13
N ARG A 3 11.13 29.71 -22.31
CA ARG A 3 10.73 28.34 -22.70
C ARG A 3 9.80 28.29 -23.93
N ARG A 4 9.07 29.36 -24.21
CA ARG A 4 8.19 29.48 -25.39
C ARG A 4 8.95 29.68 -26.72
N THR A 5 10.20 30.11 -26.68
CA THR A 5 11.01 30.33 -27.89
C THR A 5 11.66 29.03 -28.36
N LEU A 6 11.90 28.07 -27.46
CA LEU A 6 12.51 26.76 -27.79
C LEU A 6 11.56 25.84 -28.55
N LEU A 7 10.26 25.97 -28.37
CA LEU A 7 9.23 25.16 -29.04
C LEU A 7 8.91 25.61 -30.48
N LYS A 8 9.35 26.81 -30.87
CA LYS A 8 9.11 27.34 -32.23
C LYS A 8 10.24 27.02 -33.25
N LEU A 9 11.37 26.56 -32.76
CA LEU A 9 12.54 26.23 -33.63
C LEU A 9 12.58 24.76 -34.08
N ALA A 10 11.67 23.90 -33.61
CA ALA A 10 11.61 22.48 -33.98
C ALA A 10 10.68 22.19 -35.17
N ALA A 11 10.08 23.20 -35.81
CA ALA A 11 9.01 23.00 -36.80
C ALA A 11 9.47 23.23 -38.29
N THR A 12 10.76 23.42 -38.58
CA THR A 12 11.22 23.62 -39.95
C THR A 12 12.40 22.69 -40.30
N SER A 13 12.09 21.43 -40.50
CA SER A 13 12.94 20.52 -41.27
C SER A 13 12.02 19.62 -42.07
N SER A 14 11.62 20.14 -43.24
CA SER A 14 10.84 19.39 -44.22
C SER A 14 11.73 18.87 -45.31
N LEU A 15 11.52 17.59 -45.66
CA LEU A 15 11.50 17.01 -46.98
C LEU A 15 12.83 16.76 -47.70
N LEU A 16 13.18 15.50 -47.74
CA LEU A 16 13.43 14.73 -48.94
C LEU A 16 13.56 13.25 -48.53
N ALA A 17 12.51 12.47 -48.71
CA ALA A 17 12.56 11.02 -48.63
C ALA A 17 11.72 10.45 -49.80
N THR A 18 12.42 9.92 -50.73
CA THR A 18 11.99 9.06 -51.84
C THR A 18 11.13 7.87 -51.35
N GLY A 19 10.12 7.58 -52.17
CA GLY A 19 9.06 6.62 -51.98
C GLY A 19 9.46 5.22 -51.53
N MET A 20 8.97 4.87 -50.35
CA MET A 20 8.63 3.50 -49.98
C MET A 20 7.16 3.47 -49.57
N PRO A 21 6.34 2.49 -50.05
CA PRO A 21 4.95 2.40 -49.63
C PRO A 21 4.91 2.09 -48.14
N PRO A 22 4.01 2.73 -47.39
CA PRO A 22 3.85 2.41 -45.99
C PRO A 22 3.23 1.01 -45.87
N THR A 23 3.98 0.03 -45.39
CA THR A 23 3.40 -1.18 -44.83
C THR A 23 2.64 -0.76 -43.63
N ARG A 24 1.31 -0.62 -43.74
CA ARG A 24 0.40 -0.49 -42.63
C ARG A 24 0.49 -1.77 -41.80
N SER A 25 1.29 -1.73 -40.74
CA SER A 25 1.15 -2.63 -39.65
C SER A 25 -0.17 -2.28 -39.00
N SER A 26 -1.20 -3.04 -39.30
CA SER A 26 -2.51 -2.98 -38.64
C SER A 26 -2.34 -3.57 -37.24
N ALA A 27 -1.66 -2.87 -36.34
CA ALA A 27 -1.80 -3.09 -34.94
C ALA A 27 -3.08 -2.38 -34.54
N ASP A 28 -4.14 -3.17 -34.41
CA ASP A 28 -5.44 -2.71 -33.95
C ASP A 28 -5.29 -2.18 -32.52
N PRO A 29 -5.38 -0.85 -32.27
CA PRO A 29 -5.17 -0.28 -30.93
C PRO A 29 -6.30 -0.67 -29.97
N ALA A 30 -7.38 -1.28 -30.45
CA ALA A 30 -8.49 -1.73 -29.61
C ALA A 30 -8.22 -3.07 -28.89
N SER A 31 -7.25 -3.87 -29.37
CA SER A 31 -6.97 -5.19 -28.76
C SER A 31 -6.02 -5.12 -27.54
N ALA A 32 -5.39 -3.97 -27.28
CA ALA A 32 -4.43 -3.83 -26.20
C ALA A 32 -5.03 -3.41 -24.84
N LEU A 33 -6.34 -3.14 -24.76
CA LEU A 33 -7.00 -2.63 -23.56
C LEU A 33 -8.04 -3.55 -22.94
N THR A 34 -8.17 -4.79 -23.41
CA THR A 34 -9.00 -5.82 -22.73
C THR A 34 -8.21 -6.60 -21.68
N GLY A 35 -7.21 -6.00 -21.06
CA GLY A 35 -6.73 -6.45 -19.78
C GLY A 35 -7.86 -6.22 -18.77
N THR A 36 -8.67 -7.24 -18.51
CA THR A 36 -9.58 -7.23 -17.36
C THR A 36 -8.75 -6.87 -16.16
N THR A 37 -8.90 -5.62 -15.67
CA THR A 37 -8.32 -5.21 -14.39
C THR A 37 -8.90 -6.14 -13.34
N ARG A 38 -8.16 -7.17 -12.95
CA ARG A 38 -8.59 -8.10 -11.91
C ARG A 38 -8.77 -7.28 -10.64
N ARG A 39 -10.03 -7.01 -10.31
CA ARG A 39 -10.39 -6.41 -9.04
C ARG A 39 -9.75 -7.22 -7.91
N ARG A 40 -9.08 -6.56 -6.97
CA ARG A 40 -8.53 -7.22 -5.79
C ARG A 40 -9.65 -7.74 -4.90
N VAL A 41 -9.45 -8.91 -4.34
CA VAL A 41 -10.37 -9.57 -3.40
C VAL A 41 -10.47 -8.74 -2.11
N ARG A 42 -11.69 -8.57 -1.61
CA ARG A 42 -12.03 -7.79 -0.41
C ARG A 42 -12.67 -8.69 0.65
N PRO A 43 -12.73 -8.27 1.92
CA PRO A 43 -13.34 -9.05 3.00
C PRO A 43 -14.79 -9.48 2.75
N SER A 44 -15.54 -8.73 1.95
CA SER A 44 -16.93 -9.05 1.57
C SER A 44 -17.06 -10.06 0.43
N ASP A 45 -15.97 -10.39 -0.26
CA ASP A 45 -15.99 -11.28 -1.41
C ASP A 45 -15.96 -12.76 -0.96
N PRO A 46 -16.72 -13.68 -1.60
CA PRO A 46 -16.69 -15.10 -1.26
C PRO A 46 -15.31 -15.76 -1.40
N SER A 47 -14.42 -15.16 -2.22
CA SER A 47 -13.03 -15.60 -2.40
C SER A 47 -12.05 -15.02 -1.39
N TRP A 48 -12.54 -14.32 -0.35
CA TRP A 48 -11.70 -13.90 0.77
C TRP A 48 -11.12 -15.11 1.48
N PRO A 49 -9.83 -15.11 1.85
CA PRO A 49 -9.21 -16.26 2.49
C PRO A 49 -9.97 -16.71 3.74
N SER A 50 -10.16 -18.01 3.86
CA SER A 50 -10.78 -18.63 5.04
C SER A 50 -9.89 -18.48 6.28
N LEU A 51 -10.46 -18.71 7.46
CA LEU A 51 -9.68 -18.71 8.72
C LEU A 51 -8.52 -19.70 8.69
N ALA A 52 -8.70 -20.86 8.06
CA ALA A 52 -7.64 -21.88 7.92
C ALA A 52 -6.49 -21.40 7.02
N GLU A 53 -6.78 -20.59 5.99
CA GLU A 53 -5.77 -20.00 5.12
C GLU A 53 -4.99 -18.90 5.83
N TRP A 54 -5.66 -18.04 6.58
CA TRP A 54 -5.01 -17.05 7.44
C TRP A 54 -4.12 -17.71 8.50
N GLU A 55 -4.56 -18.82 9.09
CA GLU A 55 -3.76 -19.57 10.06
C GLU A 55 -2.52 -20.20 9.42
N ARG A 56 -2.62 -20.69 8.17
CA ARG A 56 -1.43 -21.15 7.43
C ARG A 56 -0.41 -20.03 7.21
N LEU A 57 -0.87 -18.83 6.86
CA LEU A 57 0.02 -17.66 6.78
C LEU A 57 0.63 -17.35 8.15
N ASN A 58 -0.18 -17.37 9.22
CA ASN A 58 0.27 -17.11 10.59
C ASN A 58 1.41 -18.06 10.99
N GLN A 59 1.26 -19.35 10.71
CA GLN A 59 2.30 -20.36 10.94
C GLN A 59 3.55 -20.11 10.09
N ALA A 60 3.38 -19.79 8.80
CA ALA A 60 4.49 -19.51 7.89
C ALA A 60 5.33 -18.28 8.33
N VAL A 61 4.70 -17.31 8.98
CA VAL A 61 5.40 -16.13 9.54
C VAL A 61 5.68 -16.26 11.04
N GLY A 62 5.61 -17.49 11.62
CA GLY A 62 5.95 -17.77 13.01
C GLY A 62 5.08 -17.03 14.03
N GLY A 63 3.76 -16.99 13.83
CA GLY A 63 2.80 -16.40 14.75
C GLY A 63 2.75 -14.86 14.74
N ARG A 64 3.25 -14.23 13.65
CA ARG A 64 3.34 -12.75 13.56
C ARG A 64 2.26 -12.11 12.69
N LEU A 65 1.20 -12.84 12.40
CA LEU A 65 -0.01 -12.28 11.78
C LEU A 65 -0.87 -11.65 12.88
N VAL A 66 -1.24 -10.40 12.70
CA VAL A 66 -2.06 -9.60 13.62
C VAL A 66 -3.34 -9.18 12.91
N LYS A 67 -4.50 -9.46 13.51
CA LYS A 67 -5.75 -8.80 13.09
C LYS A 67 -5.68 -7.35 13.53
N VAL A 68 -5.88 -6.44 12.59
CA VAL A 68 -5.72 -5.00 12.86
C VAL A 68 -7.06 -4.41 13.30
N GLU A 69 -7.09 -3.89 14.52
CA GLU A 69 -8.24 -3.19 15.07
C GLU A 69 -7.81 -1.80 15.53
N SER A 70 -8.58 -0.78 15.15
CA SER A 70 -8.31 0.59 15.59
C SER A 70 -9.11 0.87 16.86
N PRO A 71 -8.43 1.22 17.96
CA PRO A 71 -9.12 1.59 19.20
C PRO A 71 -9.90 2.92 19.08
N LEU A 72 -9.67 3.70 18.04
CA LEU A 72 -10.37 4.96 17.79
C LEU A 72 -11.87 4.76 17.55
N ALA A 73 -12.30 3.59 17.05
CA ALA A 73 -13.71 3.29 16.87
C ALA A 73 -14.47 3.35 18.21
N ALA A 74 -13.89 2.79 19.26
CA ALA A 74 -14.48 2.86 20.60
C ALA A 74 -14.51 4.29 21.17
N CYS A 75 -13.57 5.15 20.75
CA CYS A 75 -13.54 6.55 21.13
C CYS A 75 -14.63 7.41 20.46
N ALA A 76 -15.07 7.02 19.27
CA ALA A 76 -16.13 7.75 18.56
C ALA A 76 -17.44 7.74 19.38
N ASP A 77 -17.74 6.60 20.02
CA ASP A 77 -18.97 6.45 20.81
C ASP A 77 -18.86 7.03 22.25
N LYS A 78 -17.65 6.98 22.83
CA LYS A 78 -17.39 7.38 24.23
C LYS A 78 -16.07 8.16 24.36
N PRO A 79 -16.01 9.40 23.88
CA PRO A 79 -14.76 10.19 23.84
C PRO A 79 -14.21 10.55 25.21
N ASP A 80 -15.08 10.65 26.23
CA ASP A 80 -14.72 11.11 27.57
C ASP A 80 -14.22 9.99 28.51
N THR A 81 -14.10 8.75 28.00
CA THR A 81 -13.56 7.68 28.83
C THR A 81 -12.06 7.89 29.09
N PRO A 82 -11.55 7.50 30.29
CA PRO A 82 -10.13 7.62 30.62
C PRO A 82 -9.23 6.93 29.59
N ALA A 83 -9.64 5.77 29.08
CA ALA A 83 -8.92 5.00 28.06
C ALA A 83 -8.80 5.78 26.73
N CYS A 84 -9.89 6.45 26.31
CA CYS A 84 -9.88 7.25 25.10
C CYS A 84 -9.00 8.50 25.26
N GLN A 85 -9.08 9.15 26.41
CA GLN A 85 -8.23 10.32 26.71
C GLN A 85 -6.75 9.96 26.75
N GLU A 86 -6.40 8.78 27.28
CA GLU A 86 -5.05 8.27 27.28
C GLU A 86 -4.58 7.96 25.84
N LEU A 87 -5.41 7.30 25.04
CA LEU A 87 -5.12 7.04 23.63
C LEU A 87 -4.84 8.34 22.87
N LEU A 88 -5.68 9.36 23.04
CA LEU A 88 -5.52 10.67 22.38
C LEU A 88 -4.24 11.38 22.83
N ARG A 89 -3.83 11.24 24.09
CA ARG A 89 -2.52 11.74 24.58
C ARG A 89 -1.37 11.00 23.89
N ASN A 90 -1.45 9.68 23.79
CA ASN A 90 -0.43 8.83 23.19
C ASN A 90 -0.27 9.09 21.69
N LEU A 91 -1.33 9.48 20.98
CA LEU A 91 -1.27 9.86 19.56
C LEU A 91 -0.47 11.13 19.27
N ARG A 92 -0.03 11.88 20.30
CA ARG A 92 0.93 12.98 20.15
C ARG A 92 2.38 12.49 20.09
N ASN A 93 2.61 11.22 20.42
CA ASN A 93 3.94 10.62 20.43
C ASN A 93 4.18 9.83 19.13
N PRO A 94 5.09 10.27 18.24
CA PRO A 94 5.38 9.59 16.99
C PRO A 94 5.93 8.17 17.17
N PHE A 95 6.61 7.89 18.29
CA PHE A 95 7.08 6.54 18.62
C PHE A 95 5.89 5.62 18.91
N PHE A 96 4.92 6.06 19.69
CA PHE A 96 3.71 5.31 19.95
C PHE A 96 2.97 5.00 18.63
N ILE A 97 2.77 6.00 17.77
CA ILE A 97 2.13 5.82 16.46
C ILE A 97 2.89 4.78 15.62
N GLY A 98 4.21 4.87 15.59
CA GLY A 98 5.07 3.95 14.84
C GLY A 98 4.98 2.48 15.29
N GLU A 99 4.63 2.24 16.55
CA GLU A 99 4.45 0.90 17.13
C GLU A 99 3.03 0.34 16.95
N GLN A 100 2.13 1.05 16.28
CA GLN A 100 0.75 0.61 16.06
C GLN A 100 0.53 0.15 14.62
N PRO A 101 0.05 -1.08 14.36
CA PRO A 101 -0.23 -1.54 13.00
C PRO A 101 -1.36 -0.75 12.34
N TRP A 102 -2.33 -0.27 13.10
CA TRP A 102 -3.49 0.48 12.63
C TRP A 102 -3.20 1.97 12.33
N ALA A 103 -2.16 2.57 12.95
CA ALA A 103 -1.89 4.00 12.88
C ALA A 103 -0.84 4.34 11.81
N THR A 104 -0.85 5.60 11.37
CA THR A 104 0.15 6.19 10.45
C THR A 104 0.52 7.58 10.95
N GLN A 105 1.78 8.00 10.73
CA GLN A 105 2.26 9.35 11.11
C GLN A 105 1.53 10.45 10.32
N ILE A 106 1.19 10.15 9.07
CA ILE A 106 0.34 11.00 8.25
C ILE A 106 -0.99 10.27 8.12
N SER A 107 -2.04 10.81 8.73
CA SER A 107 -3.36 10.16 8.79
C SER A 107 -4.31 10.60 7.68
N GLY A 108 -3.95 11.62 6.92
CA GLY A 108 -4.76 12.11 5.80
C GLY A 108 -4.18 13.36 5.15
N TRP A 109 -4.78 13.74 4.05
CA TRP A 109 -4.54 15.00 3.37
C TRP A 109 -5.88 15.60 2.98
N ALA A 110 -6.08 16.89 3.26
CA ALA A 110 -7.36 17.56 3.02
C ALA A 110 -7.84 17.36 1.59
N ASP A 111 -9.09 16.96 1.43
CA ASP A 111 -9.79 16.70 0.16
C ASP A 111 -9.14 15.68 -0.79
N ALA A 112 -8.11 14.93 -0.32
CA ALA A 112 -7.40 13.96 -1.14
C ALA A 112 -7.55 12.52 -0.64
N TRP A 113 -7.22 12.24 0.64
CA TRP A 113 -7.29 10.91 1.19
C TRP A 113 -7.28 10.91 2.72
N MET A 114 -7.80 9.82 3.31
CA MET A 114 -7.66 9.50 4.72
C MET A 114 -7.10 8.10 4.87
N SER A 115 -6.25 7.89 5.88
CA SER A 115 -5.73 6.58 6.24
C SER A 115 -6.84 5.71 6.81
N ALA A 116 -6.86 4.45 6.39
CA ALA A 116 -7.72 3.43 6.98
C ALA A 116 -6.86 2.22 7.36
N PRO A 117 -7.14 1.55 8.50
CA PRO A 117 -6.37 0.38 8.90
C PRO A 117 -6.57 -0.77 7.91
N SER A 118 -5.50 -1.55 7.70
CA SER A 118 -5.55 -2.83 7.00
C SER A 118 -6.35 -3.85 7.79
N VAL A 119 -6.82 -4.94 7.16
CA VAL A 119 -7.56 -6.00 7.87
C VAL A 119 -6.63 -6.86 8.72
N PHE A 120 -5.51 -7.24 8.11
CA PHE A 120 -4.44 -7.99 8.78
C PHE A 120 -3.08 -7.34 8.53
N ALA A 121 -2.16 -7.52 9.46
CA ALA A 121 -0.77 -7.11 9.37
C ALA A 121 0.16 -8.27 9.71
N VAL A 122 1.20 -8.48 8.90
CA VAL A 122 2.32 -9.33 9.27
C VAL A 122 3.42 -8.44 9.84
N ALA A 123 3.73 -8.59 11.13
CA ALA A 123 4.84 -7.91 11.79
C ALA A 123 6.16 -8.59 11.38
N ALA A 124 6.61 -8.32 10.16
CA ALA A 124 7.75 -8.96 9.54
C ALA A 124 9.05 -8.67 10.31
N LYS A 125 9.81 -9.71 10.60
CA LYS A 125 11.15 -9.64 11.20
C LYS A 125 12.25 -10.05 10.22
N THR A 126 11.89 -10.80 9.17
CA THR A 126 12.83 -11.37 8.20
C THR A 126 12.35 -11.18 6.76
N ALA A 127 13.26 -11.31 5.81
CA ALA A 127 12.91 -11.32 4.39
C ALA A 127 11.99 -12.52 4.03
N ALA A 128 12.11 -13.62 4.74
CA ALA A 128 11.24 -14.78 4.56
C ALA A 128 9.78 -14.47 4.93
N ASP A 129 9.54 -13.70 5.99
CA ASP A 129 8.19 -13.25 6.36
C ASP A 129 7.57 -12.37 5.27
N VAL A 130 8.38 -11.46 4.70
CA VAL A 130 7.96 -10.62 3.59
C VAL A 130 7.60 -11.47 2.38
N ALA A 131 8.46 -12.42 2.00
CA ALA A 131 8.24 -13.31 0.87
C ALA A 131 6.96 -14.16 1.05
N ALA A 132 6.76 -14.75 2.23
CA ALA A 132 5.56 -15.52 2.55
C ALA A 132 4.30 -14.66 2.41
N THR A 133 4.32 -13.42 2.92
CA THR A 133 3.20 -12.49 2.85
C THR A 133 2.89 -12.07 1.41
N VAL A 134 3.92 -11.79 0.61
CA VAL A 134 3.75 -11.42 -0.81
C VAL A 134 3.17 -12.60 -1.60
N ASN A 135 3.66 -13.82 -1.40
CA ASN A 135 3.16 -15.01 -2.06
C ASN A 135 1.69 -15.26 -1.71
N PHE A 136 1.34 -15.20 -0.43
CA PHE A 136 -0.03 -15.33 0.04
C PHE A 136 -0.95 -14.29 -0.60
N ALA A 137 -0.54 -13.00 -0.61
CA ALA A 137 -1.33 -11.94 -1.24
C ALA A 137 -1.51 -12.16 -2.75
N ARG A 138 -0.50 -12.70 -3.45
CA ARG A 138 -0.55 -13.04 -4.88
C ARG A 138 -1.51 -14.21 -5.13
N GLU A 139 -1.42 -15.28 -4.35
CA GLU A 139 -2.26 -16.49 -4.46
C GLU A 139 -3.74 -16.15 -4.30
N HIS A 140 -4.06 -15.33 -3.31
CA HIS A 140 -5.42 -14.93 -3.00
C HIS A 140 -5.87 -13.62 -3.68
N ASN A 141 -5.05 -13.06 -4.59
CA ASN A 141 -5.33 -11.80 -5.28
C ASN A 141 -5.69 -10.64 -4.33
N LEU A 142 -5.04 -10.56 -3.17
CA LEU A 142 -5.26 -9.51 -2.18
C LEU A 142 -4.56 -8.20 -2.57
N ARG A 143 -5.10 -7.09 -2.08
CA ARG A 143 -4.38 -5.82 -2.08
C ARG A 143 -3.35 -5.84 -0.95
N LEU A 144 -2.09 -5.51 -1.29
CA LEU A 144 -0.99 -5.47 -0.36
C LEU A 144 -0.54 -4.02 -0.15
N VAL A 145 -0.21 -3.67 1.08
CA VAL A 145 0.44 -2.42 1.46
C VAL A 145 1.66 -2.71 2.33
N ILE A 146 2.61 -1.78 2.35
CA ILE A 146 3.85 -1.92 3.13
C ILE A 146 4.01 -0.68 3.99
N LYS A 147 4.33 -0.90 5.27
CA LYS A 147 4.57 0.17 6.24
C LYS A 147 5.83 -0.09 7.05
N GLY A 148 6.71 0.92 7.12
CA GLY A 148 7.75 1.04 8.14
C GLY A 148 7.28 1.96 9.26
N GLY A 149 7.66 3.24 9.23
CA GLY A 149 7.24 4.27 10.18
C GLY A 149 5.87 4.90 9.89
N GLY A 150 5.29 4.70 8.71
CA GLY A 150 3.97 5.24 8.37
C GLY A 150 3.96 6.71 7.91
N HIS A 151 5.03 7.18 7.26
CA HIS A 151 5.20 8.58 6.85
C HIS A 151 4.80 8.89 5.39
N SER A 152 4.08 8.00 4.71
CA SER A 152 3.69 8.27 3.32
C SER A 152 2.77 9.47 3.21
N LEU A 153 3.19 10.47 2.43
CA LEU A 153 2.37 11.63 2.08
C LEU A 153 1.26 11.31 1.05
N LEU A 154 1.36 10.15 0.39
CA LEU A 154 0.40 9.69 -0.63
C LEU A 154 -0.60 8.65 -0.07
N GLY A 155 -0.64 8.45 1.25
CA GLY A 155 -1.57 7.51 1.88
C GLY A 155 -1.27 6.02 1.65
N THR A 156 -0.07 5.66 1.20
CA THR A 156 0.27 4.28 0.82
C THR A 156 0.74 3.40 1.98
N SER A 157 0.84 3.95 3.20
CA SER A 157 1.32 3.22 4.38
C SER A 157 0.27 2.31 5.02
N ASN A 158 -1.00 2.55 4.75
CA ASN A 158 -2.12 1.74 5.25
C ASN A 158 -3.32 1.91 4.32
N ALA A 159 -4.20 0.94 4.22
CA ALA A 159 -5.43 1.06 3.43
C ALA A 159 -6.47 0.02 3.86
N ALA A 160 -7.75 0.38 3.73
CA ALA A 160 -8.85 -0.57 3.93
C ALA A 160 -8.74 -1.78 2.99
N ASP A 161 -9.29 -2.90 3.42
CA ASP A 161 -9.38 -4.15 2.64
C ASP A 161 -8.02 -4.69 2.19
N THR A 162 -6.96 -4.49 2.96
CA THR A 162 -5.60 -4.90 2.60
C THR A 162 -4.96 -5.84 3.62
N LEU A 163 -3.93 -6.55 3.14
CA LEU A 163 -2.92 -7.19 3.97
C LEU A 163 -1.71 -6.26 4.07
N LEU A 164 -1.28 -5.94 5.29
CA LEU A 164 -0.14 -5.08 5.56
C LEU A 164 1.13 -5.91 5.81
N ILE A 165 2.22 -5.59 5.13
CA ILE A 165 3.57 -5.96 5.55
C ILE A 165 4.10 -4.83 6.44
N TRP A 166 4.21 -5.09 7.73
CA TRP A 166 4.70 -4.12 8.69
C TRP A 166 6.16 -4.41 9.03
N THR A 167 7.06 -3.59 8.48
CA THR A 167 8.51 -3.83 8.54
C THR A 167 9.19 -3.18 9.75
N ARG A 168 8.41 -2.60 10.68
CA ARG A 168 8.95 -1.91 11.86
C ARG A 168 9.91 -2.78 12.68
N ALA A 169 9.65 -4.08 12.80
CA ALA A 169 10.46 -5.01 13.55
C ALA A 169 11.73 -5.49 12.82
N MET A 170 11.95 -5.08 11.56
CA MET A 170 13.14 -5.44 10.75
C MET A 170 14.36 -4.54 11.03
N TYR A 171 14.27 -3.60 11.98
CA TYR A 171 15.34 -2.63 12.28
C TYR A 171 16.70 -3.27 12.62
N LYS A 172 16.73 -4.51 13.10
CA LYS A 172 17.98 -5.23 13.43
C LYS A 172 18.91 -5.44 12.23
N TYR A 173 18.36 -5.39 11.01
CA TYR A 173 19.14 -5.55 9.78
C TYR A 173 19.70 -4.25 9.22
N CYS A 174 19.33 -3.10 9.82
CA CYS A 174 19.73 -1.77 9.33
C CYS A 174 20.85 -1.13 10.14
N HIS A 175 21.44 -1.82 11.14
CA HIS A 175 22.53 -1.28 11.95
C HIS A 175 23.80 -2.12 11.86
N PRO A 176 24.64 -1.87 10.82
CA PRO A 176 26.01 -2.39 10.80
C PRO A 176 26.98 -1.61 11.73
N TRP A 177 26.47 -0.59 12.43
CA TRP A 177 27.30 0.33 13.24
C TRP A 177 27.07 0.14 14.74
N ARG A 178 27.25 -1.06 15.27
CA ARG A 178 27.53 -1.33 16.68
C ARG A 178 28.70 -2.28 16.79
#